data_8440ea176df7b86c488a4ce8ac0230fe
#
_entry.id   8440ea176df7b86c488a4ce8ac0230fe
#
_cell.length_a   1.000
_cell.length_b   1.000
_cell.length_c   1.000
_cell.angle_alpha   90.00
_cell.angle_beta   90.00
_cell.angle_gamma   90.00
#
_symmetry.space_group_name_H-M   'P 1'
#
loop_
_entity.id
_entity.type
_entity.pdbx_description
1 polymer ?
#
loop_
_entity_poly.entity_id
_entity_poly.type
_entity_poly.pdbx_seq_one_letter_code
_entity_poly.pdbx_strand_id
1 'polypeptide(L)'
;MLGIDTNVLVRYLVGDDRSHYERARRLIHREENIGEPVLVSLLVLLEMEWVLRSRYELTKPDILAALSSLLQTADVVFEDEPSVEHAIYVWKDSRAEFADCLINARHRRLGCRATATFDRKALKLAGFIEA
;
A
#
# COMPACT_ATOMS: atom_id res chain seq x y z
N MET A 1 14.60 7.40 -11.52
CA MET A 1 13.32 6.75 -11.21
C MET A 1 12.34 7.81 -10.73
N LEU A 2 11.10 7.75 -11.19
CA LEU A 2 10.08 8.72 -10.83
C LEU A 2 9.20 8.19 -9.70
N GLY A 3 9.08 8.95 -8.62
CA GLY A 3 8.12 8.65 -7.57
C GLY A 3 6.77 9.30 -7.88
N ILE A 4 5.68 8.65 -7.50
CA ILE A 4 4.34 9.23 -7.63
C ILE A 4 3.74 9.44 -6.24
N ASP A 5 2.93 10.49 -6.11
CA ASP A 5 2.25 10.76 -4.85
C ASP A 5 0.93 9.99 -4.75
N THR A 6 0.31 10.10 -3.59
CA THR A 6 -0.92 9.39 -3.28
C THR A 6 -2.03 9.71 -4.28
N ASN A 7 -2.18 10.97 -4.66
CA ASN A 7 -3.29 11.37 -5.52
C ASN A 7 -3.14 10.79 -6.94
N VAL A 8 -1.92 10.78 -7.48
CA VAL A 8 -1.66 10.14 -8.77
C VAL A 8 -2.00 8.65 -8.70
N LEU A 9 -1.55 7.96 -7.66
CA LEU A 9 -1.83 6.53 -7.49
C LEU A 9 -3.33 6.25 -7.35
N VAL A 10 -4.04 7.02 -6.53
CA VAL A 10 -5.49 6.86 -6.33
C VAL A 10 -6.25 7.09 -7.63
N ARG A 11 -5.91 8.13 -8.38
CA ARG A 11 -6.55 8.40 -9.67
C ARG A 11 -6.32 7.28 -10.68
N TYR A 12 -5.13 6.72 -10.66
CA TYR A 12 -4.80 5.56 -11.50
C TYR A 12 -5.62 4.33 -11.15
N LEU A 13 -5.86 4.09 -9.86
CA LEU A 13 -6.58 2.90 -9.38
C LEU A 13 -8.09 3.02 -9.50
N VAL A 14 -8.66 4.18 -9.17
CA VAL A 14 -10.13 4.33 -9.09
C VAL A 14 -10.74 4.71 -10.42
N GLY A 15 -10.10 5.60 -11.16
CA GLY A 15 -10.57 6.01 -12.47
C GLY A 15 -11.87 6.82 -12.48
N ASP A 16 -12.24 7.41 -11.34
CA ASP A 16 -13.49 8.19 -11.20
C ASP A 16 -13.40 9.56 -11.87
N ASP A 17 -12.20 10.12 -11.99
CA ASP A 17 -11.94 11.36 -12.73
C ASP A 17 -11.21 11.00 -14.01
N ARG A 18 -11.92 11.01 -15.12
CA ARG A 18 -11.38 10.52 -16.40
C ARG A 18 -10.14 11.28 -16.85
N SER A 19 -10.12 12.60 -16.69
CA SER A 19 -8.98 13.42 -17.09
C SER A 19 -7.73 13.09 -16.27
N HIS A 20 -7.87 13.01 -14.95
CA HIS A 20 -6.77 12.64 -14.07
C HIS A 20 -6.34 11.19 -14.25
N TYR A 21 -7.29 10.29 -14.45
CA TYR A 21 -6.99 8.88 -14.74
C TYR A 21 -6.13 8.75 -16.01
N GLU A 22 -6.54 9.41 -17.08
CA GLU A 22 -5.80 9.34 -18.35
C GLU A 22 -4.40 9.94 -18.21
N ARG A 23 -4.26 11.03 -17.45
CA ARG A 23 -2.96 11.65 -17.21
C ARG A 23 -2.05 10.74 -16.39
N ALA A 24 -2.58 10.15 -15.34
CA ALA A 24 -1.83 9.21 -14.48
C ALA A 24 -1.41 7.97 -15.29
N ARG A 25 -2.33 7.39 -16.04
CA ARG A 25 -2.05 6.22 -16.87
C ARG A 25 -0.96 6.52 -17.91
N ARG A 26 -1.04 7.65 -18.57
CA ARG A 26 -0.03 8.03 -19.58
C ARG A 26 1.34 8.27 -18.95
N LEU A 27 1.38 8.90 -17.78
CA LEU A 27 2.62 9.12 -17.07
C LEU A 27 3.30 7.79 -16.71
N ILE A 28 2.56 6.90 -16.08
CA ILE A 28 3.07 5.61 -15.62
C ILE A 28 3.52 4.75 -16.81
N HIS A 29 2.72 4.71 -17.86
CA HIS A 29 3.04 3.96 -19.07
C HIS A 29 4.27 4.49 -19.79
N ARG A 30 4.42 5.81 -19.82
CA ARG A 30 5.60 6.46 -20.43
C ARG A 30 6.88 6.07 -19.69
N GLU A 31 6.84 6.09 -18.36
CA GLU A 31 7.99 5.72 -17.54
C GLU A 31 8.34 4.24 -17.71
N GLU A 32 7.35 3.36 -17.73
CA GLU A 32 7.56 1.94 -17.99
C GLU A 32 8.22 1.69 -19.34
N ASN A 33 7.77 2.39 -20.38
CA ASN A 33 8.31 2.24 -21.74
C ASN A 33 9.79 2.59 -21.85
N ILE A 34 10.29 3.47 -21.02
CA ILE A 34 11.73 3.79 -20.98
C ILE A 34 12.50 2.88 -20.03
N GLY A 35 11.86 1.83 -19.52
CA GLY A 35 12.49 0.85 -18.63
C GLY A 35 12.58 1.26 -17.18
N GLU A 36 11.83 2.29 -16.78
CA GLU A 36 11.83 2.79 -15.39
C GLU A 36 10.43 2.81 -14.83
N PRO A 37 9.99 1.75 -14.13
CA PRO A 37 8.69 1.78 -13.44
C PRO A 37 8.66 2.89 -12.39
N VAL A 38 7.47 3.39 -12.08
CA VAL A 38 7.31 4.42 -11.06
C VAL A 38 7.43 3.83 -9.67
N LEU A 39 7.96 4.62 -8.74
CA LEU A 39 8.11 4.21 -7.35
C LEU A 39 6.88 4.61 -6.53
N VAL A 40 6.37 3.64 -5.78
CA VAL A 40 5.36 3.85 -4.75
C VAL A 40 6.02 3.63 -3.40
N SER A 41 6.16 4.70 -2.62
CA SER A 41 6.76 4.62 -1.29
C SER A 41 5.79 4.02 -0.28
N LEU A 42 6.30 3.56 0.86
CA LEU A 42 5.45 3.06 1.94
C LEU A 42 4.52 4.13 2.49
N LEU A 43 4.97 5.38 2.52
CA LEU A 43 4.13 6.51 2.96
C LEU A 43 2.94 6.69 2.02
N VAL A 44 3.18 6.64 0.72
CA VAL A 44 2.11 6.74 -0.28
C VAL A 44 1.14 5.57 -0.14
N LEU A 45 1.65 4.38 0.09
CA LEU A 45 0.81 3.19 0.23
C LEU A 45 -0.11 3.28 1.45
N LEU A 46 0.41 3.75 2.59
CA LEU A 46 -0.40 3.96 3.79
C LEU A 46 -1.50 4.99 3.55
N GLU A 47 -1.17 6.11 2.94
CA GLU A 47 -2.15 7.15 2.65
C GLU A 47 -3.18 6.69 1.62
N MET A 48 -2.74 5.94 0.61
CA MET A 48 -3.64 5.38 -0.40
C MET A 48 -4.72 4.52 0.24
N GLU A 49 -4.36 3.60 1.13
CA GLU A 49 -5.34 2.74 1.81
C GLU A 49 -6.35 3.59 2.60
N TRP A 50 -5.86 4.57 3.33
CA TRP A 50 -6.71 5.46 4.11
C TRP A 50 -7.68 6.24 3.21
N VAL A 51 -7.20 6.78 2.08
CA VAL A 51 -8.02 7.54 1.12
C VAL A 51 -9.09 6.64 0.49
N LEU A 52 -8.69 5.44 0.04
CA LEU A 52 -9.63 4.50 -0.58
C LEU A 52 -10.74 4.11 0.40
N ARG A 53 -10.40 3.89 1.65
CA ARG A 53 -11.35 3.51 2.68
C ARG A 53 -12.21 4.67 3.14
N SER A 54 -11.63 5.84 3.40
CA SER A 54 -12.33 6.95 4.04
C SER A 54 -13.06 7.88 3.05
N ARG A 55 -12.50 8.10 1.86
CA ARG A 55 -13.08 9.02 0.88
C ARG A 55 -13.88 8.31 -0.20
N TYR A 56 -13.43 7.14 -0.63
CA TYR A 56 -14.11 6.37 -1.68
C TYR A 56 -14.98 5.26 -1.09
N GLU A 57 -14.93 5.07 0.23
CA GLU A 57 -15.73 4.08 0.95
C GLU A 57 -15.58 2.67 0.37
N LEU A 58 -14.40 2.35 -0.15
CA LEU A 58 -14.12 1.02 -0.65
C LEU A 58 -14.03 0.03 0.50
N THR A 59 -14.51 -1.18 0.24
CA THR A 59 -14.43 -2.26 1.22
C THR A 59 -13.02 -2.85 1.29
N LYS A 60 -12.72 -3.57 2.36
CA LYS A 60 -11.44 -4.26 2.50
C LYS A 60 -11.16 -5.21 1.33
N PRO A 61 -12.11 -6.04 0.86
CA PRO A 61 -11.87 -6.86 -0.33
C PRO A 61 -11.49 -6.06 -1.58
N ASP A 62 -12.12 -4.89 -1.79
CA ASP A 62 -11.80 -4.02 -2.93
C ASP A 62 -10.37 -3.47 -2.81
N ILE A 63 -9.97 -3.06 -1.62
CA ILE A 63 -8.63 -2.53 -1.38
C ILE A 63 -7.58 -3.64 -1.53
N LEU A 64 -7.87 -4.84 -1.03
CA LEU A 64 -6.99 -5.99 -1.21
C LEU A 64 -6.80 -6.33 -2.70
N ALA A 65 -7.87 -6.25 -3.49
CA ALA A 65 -7.79 -6.48 -4.93
C ALA A 65 -6.91 -5.44 -5.62
N ALA A 66 -7.04 -4.16 -5.24
CA ALA A 66 -6.22 -3.08 -5.77
C ALA A 66 -4.73 -3.28 -5.43
N LEU A 67 -4.43 -3.63 -4.18
CA LEU A 67 -3.05 -3.91 -3.74
C LEU A 67 -2.46 -5.10 -4.49
N SER A 68 -3.23 -6.17 -4.66
CA SER A 68 -2.79 -7.35 -5.38
C SER A 68 -2.50 -7.03 -6.85
N SER A 69 -3.34 -6.22 -7.49
CA SER A 69 -3.11 -5.78 -8.87
C SER A 69 -1.83 -4.98 -9.00
N LEU A 70 -1.57 -4.08 -8.05
CA LEU A 70 -0.33 -3.29 -8.05
C LEU A 70 0.91 -4.17 -7.92
N LEU A 71 0.84 -5.21 -7.09
CA LEU A 71 1.97 -6.14 -6.91
C LEU A 71 2.25 -6.97 -8.17
N GLN A 72 1.26 -7.17 -9.01
CA GLN A 72 1.38 -8.02 -10.21
C GLN A 72 1.76 -7.24 -11.47
N THR A 73 1.70 -5.90 -11.44
CA THR A 73 2.03 -5.10 -12.62
C THR A 73 3.51 -4.77 -12.66
N ALA A 74 4.05 -4.64 -13.88
CA ALA A 74 5.40 -4.13 -14.10
C ALA A 74 5.46 -2.60 -14.07
N ASP A 75 4.31 -1.93 -14.02
CA ASP A 75 4.21 -0.47 -14.10
C ASP A 75 4.77 0.24 -12.87
N VAL A 76 4.71 -0.42 -11.72
CA VAL A 76 5.13 0.19 -10.45
C VAL A 76 6.13 -0.71 -9.72
N VAL A 77 6.99 -0.08 -8.93
CA VAL A 77 7.88 -0.75 -7.99
C VAL A 77 7.63 -0.17 -6.60
N PHE A 78 7.65 -1.03 -5.59
CA PHE A 78 7.40 -0.62 -4.21
C PHE A 78 8.70 -0.40 -3.47
N GLU A 79 8.71 0.61 -2.62
CA GLU A 79 9.69 0.67 -1.55
C GLU A 79 9.43 -0.52 -0.63
N ASP A 80 10.42 -1.40 -0.47
CA ASP A 80 10.34 -2.56 0.42
C ASP A 80 9.14 -3.49 0.10
N GLU A 81 9.13 -4.04 -1.11
CA GLU A 81 8.08 -4.95 -1.56
C GLU A 81 7.84 -6.13 -0.62
N PRO A 82 8.87 -6.79 -0.02
CA PRO A 82 8.61 -7.86 0.95
C PRO A 82 7.77 -7.44 2.15
N SER A 83 7.95 -6.21 2.66
CA SER A 83 7.10 -5.70 3.74
C SER A 83 5.65 -5.52 3.27
N VAL A 84 5.46 -5.03 2.04
CA VAL A 84 4.12 -4.85 1.47
C VAL A 84 3.41 -6.20 1.32
N GLU A 85 4.09 -7.18 0.74
CA GLU A 85 3.53 -8.53 0.57
C GLU A 85 3.15 -9.16 1.90
N HIS A 86 4.02 -9.06 2.89
CA HIS A 86 3.76 -9.62 4.23
C HIS A 86 2.60 -8.91 4.91
N ALA A 87 2.54 -7.58 4.82
CA ALA A 87 1.46 -6.81 5.40
C ALA A 87 0.10 -7.20 4.81
N ILE A 88 0.02 -7.37 3.49
CA ILE A 88 -1.22 -7.79 2.82
C ILE A 88 -1.62 -9.18 3.29
N TYR A 89 -0.68 -10.10 3.35
CA TYR A 89 -0.93 -11.47 3.81
C TYR A 89 -1.52 -11.50 5.23
N VAL A 90 -0.93 -10.73 6.16
CA VAL A 90 -1.41 -10.67 7.55
C VAL A 90 -2.75 -9.95 7.64
N TRP A 91 -2.88 -8.82 6.94
CA TRP A 91 -4.09 -8.00 7.00
C TRP A 91 -5.33 -8.73 6.50
N LYS A 92 -5.16 -9.54 5.47
CA LYS A 92 -6.24 -10.28 4.82
C LYS A 92 -7.14 -11.02 5.82
N ASP A 93 -6.54 -11.69 6.81
CA ASP A 93 -7.26 -12.54 7.76
C ASP A 93 -7.32 -11.94 9.17
N SER A 94 -7.06 -10.64 9.31
CA SER A 94 -7.03 -9.99 10.62
C SER A 94 -8.10 -8.90 10.73
N ARG A 95 -8.35 -8.44 11.96
CA ARG A 95 -9.18 -7.27 12.23
C ARG A 95 -8.35 -6.02 12.50
N ALA A 96 -7.03 -6.13 12.43
CA ALA A 96 -6.13 -5.00 12.63
C ALA A 96 -6.20 -4.04 11.44
N GLU A 97 -5.72 -2.82 11.66
CA GLU A 97 -5.60 -1.84 10.59
C GLU A 97 -4.46 -2.23 9.64
N PHE A 98 -4.63 -1.92 8.35
CA PHE A 98 -3.56 -2.14 7.37
C PHE A 98 -2.27 -1.43 7.79
N ALA A 99 -2.39 -0.21 8.32
CA ALA A 99 -1.24 0.56 8.78
C ALA A 99 -0.42 -0.21 9.82
N ASP A 100 -1.07 -0.85 10.79
CA ASP A 100 -0.36 -1.63 11.81
C ASP A 100 0.38 -2.82 11.20
N CYS A 101 -0.26 -3.49 10.26
CA CYS A 101 0.37 -4.62 9.56
C CYS A 101 1.62 -4.18 8.80
N LEU A 102 1.55 -3.06 8.10
CA LEU A 102 2.67 -2.56 7.30
C LEU A 102 3.80 -2.03 8.19
N ILE A 103 3.46 -1.29 9.24
CA ILE A 103 4.44 -0.80 10.21
C ILE A 103 5.21 -1.97 10.83
N ASN A 104 4.49 -3.00 11.28
CA ASN A 104 5.12 -4.16 11.90
C ASN A 104 6.01 -4.92 10.90
N ALA A 105 5.54 -5.12 9.69
CA ALA A 105 6.33 -5.77 8.64
C ALA A 105 7.65 -5.01 8.38
N ARG A 106 7.57 -3.69 8.30
CA ARG A 106 8.73 -2.85 8.10
C ARG A 106 9.69 -2.89 9.29
N HIS A 107 9.16 -2.82 10.52
CA HIS A 107 9.97 -2.93 11.73
C HIS A 107 10.78 -4.24 11.76
N ARG A 108 10.15 -5.35 11.40
CA ARG A 108 10.86 -6.64 11.34
C ARG A 108 12.04 -6.60 10.38
N ARG A 109 11.85 -6.03 9.21
CA ARG A 109 12.92 -5.92 8.20
C ARG A 109 14.03 -4.96 8.63
N LEU A 110 13.70 -4.01 9.50
CA LEU A 110 14.69 -3.10 10.08
C LEU A 110 15.40 -3.71 11.31
N GLY A 111 15.05 -4.94 11.68
CA GLY A 111 15.72 -5.65 12.77
C GLY A 111 15.08 -5.46 14.14
N CYS A 112 13.88 -4.86 14.20
CA CYS A 112 13.17 -4.74 15.47
C CYS A 112 12.67 -6.10 15.93
N ARG A 113 12.81 -6.41 17.22
CA ARG A 113 12.31 -7.67 17.79
C ARG A 113 10.78 -7.71 17.90
N ALA A 114 10.13 -6.53 17.98
CA ALA A 114 8.69 -6.40 18.11
C ALA A 114 8.26 -4.96 17.85
N THR A 115 6.95 -4.76 17.67
CA THR A 115 6.33 -3.43 17.60
C THR A 115 5.47 -3.25 18.84
N ALA A 116 5.73 -2.21 19.64
CA ALA A 116 4.91 -1.89 20.79
C ALA A 116 3.65 -1.15 20.36
N THR A 117 2.51 -1.50 20.94
CA THR A 117 1.21 -0.90 20.59
C THR A 117 0.28 -0.82 21.78
N PHE A 118 -0.66 0.12 21.73
CA PHE A 118 -1.82 0.14 22.62
C PHE A 118 -3.06 -0.50 21.99
N ASP A 119 -3.02 -0.77 20.68
CA ASP A 119 -4.18 -1.27 19.94
C ASP A 119 -4.42 -2.74 20.21
N ARG A 120 -5.60 -3.08 20.74
CA ARG A 120 -5.94 -4.46 21.13
C ARG A 120 -6.07 -5.38 19.92
N LYS A 121 -6.49 -4.85 18.77
CA LYS A 121 -6.61 -5.67 17.56
C LYS A 121 -5.22 -6.04 17.02
N ALA A 122 -4.29 -5.09 17.05
CA ALA A 122 -2.91 -5.34 16.64
C ALA A 122 -2.22 -6.35 17.56
N LEU A 123 -2.50 -6.30 18.88
CA LEU A 123 -1.91 -7.22 19.87
C LEU A 123 -2.22 -8.69 19.58
N LYS A 124 -3.27 -8.98 18.80
CA LYS A 124 -3.60 -10.36 18.43
C LYS A 124 -2.70 -10.89 17.32
N LEU A 125 -1.91 -10.02 16.70
CA LEU A 125 -1.00 -10.40 15.61
C LEU A 125 0.39 -10.72 16.15
N ALA A 126 1.07 -11.64 15.49
CA ALA A 126 2.46 -11.96 15.80
C ALA A 126 3.34 -10.71 15.59
N GLY A 127 4.30 -10.52 16.48
CA GLY A 127 5.25 -9.42 16.37
C GLY A 127 4.87 -8.16 17.12
N PHE A 128 3.70 -8.12 17.76
CA PHE A 128 3.28 -7.00 18.58
C PHE A 128 3.42 -7.32 20.07
N ILE A 129 3.77 -6.32 20.84
CA ILE A 129 3.77 -6.39 22.31
C ILE A 129 3.01 -5.21 22.89
N GLU A 130 2.47 -5.38 24.08
CA GLU A 130 1.76 -4.30 24.77
C GLU A 130 2.74 -3.21 25.21
N ALA A 131 2.37 -1.98 24.92
CA ALA A 131 3.17 -0.83 25.32
C ALA A 131 3.01 -0.51 26.81
#